data_70af3ee8f186103da3e297a8e6832c4f
#
_entry.id   70af3ee8f186103da3e297a8e6832c4f
#
_cell.length_a   1.000
_cell.length_b   1.000
_cell.length_c   1.000
_cell.angle_alpha   90.00
_cell.angle_beta   90.00
_cell.angle_gamma   90.00
#
_symmetry.space_group_name_H-M   'P 1'
#
loop_
_entity.id
_entity.type
_entity.pdbx_description
1 polymer ?
#
loop_
_entity_poly.entity_id
_entity_poly.type
_entity_poly.pdbx_seq_one_letter_code
_entity_poly.pdbx_strand_id
1 'polypeptide(L)'
;MSVSEHSDFLRDELWCERIFNGDWIRPLGGSNSVREPATGEVLTVTGLADAADIAFASLNASRVQPGWAALGPRERAEIFRKAAALAQQHVAELALYIARESGSSLFKGEHEVRE
;
A
#
# COMPACT_ATOMS: atom_id res chain seq x y z
N MET A 1 -21.20 5.29 3.97
CA MET A 1 -20.88 3.88 3.65
C MET A 1 -19.44 3.65 4.05
N SER A 2 -19.19 2.75 4.98
CA SER A 2 -17.83 2.37 5.36
C SER A 2 -17.18 1.66 4.18
N VAL A 3 -15.97 2.08 3.79
CA VAL A 3 -15.19 1.45 2.68
C VAL A 3 -14.79 0.01 3.04
N SER A 4 -14.90 -0.37 4.31
CA SER A 4 -14.48 -1.68 4.83
C SER A 4 -15.42 -2.85 4.49
N GLU A 5 -16.62 -2.61 3.96
CA GLU A 5 -17.61 -3.70 3.82
C GLU A 5 -17.52 -4.51 2.53
N HIS A 6 -16.68 -4.15 1.53
CA HIS A 6 -16.75 -4.79 0.20
C HIS A 6 -15.41 -5.08 -0.48
N SER A 7 -14.29 -5.02 0.21
CA SER A 7 -12.98 -5.21 -0.43
C SER A 7 -12.12 -6.28 0.21
N ASP A 8 -12.02 -7.43 -0.44
CA ASP A 8 -11.00 -8.44 -0.13
C ASP A 8 -9.57 -7.97 -0.44
N PHE A 9 -9.42 -6.92 -1.24
CA PHE A 9 -8.13 -6.41 -1.68
C PHE A 9 -7.43 -5.56 -0.61
N LEU A 10 -8.17 -4.71 0.09
CA LEU A 10 -7.66 -3.81 1.12
C LEU A 10 -8.22 -4.15 2.51
N ARG A 11 -8.07 -5.40 2.93
CA ARG A 11 -8.46 -5.82 4.29
C ARG A 11 -7.56 -5.18 5.33
N ASP A 12 -8.12 -4.31 6.15
CA ASP A 12 -7.39 -3.54 7.16
C ASP A 12 -6.76 -4.41 8.27
N GLU A 13 -7.33 -5.58 8.56
CA GLU A 13 -6.73 -6.52 9.50
C GLU A 13 -5.34 -7.03 9.09
N LEU A 14 -4.97 -6.92 7.79
CA LEU A 14 -3.64 -7.27 7.31
C LEU A 14 -2.61 -6.19 7.59
N TRP A 15 -2.96 -4.93 7.37
CA TRP A 15 -2.02 -3.81 7.34
C TRP A 15 -2.28 -2.75 8.43
N CYS A 16 -3.42 -2.78 9.13
CA CYS A 16 -3.73 -1.85 10.21
C CYS A 16 -2.64 -1.92 11.29
N GLU A 17 -2.12 -0.76 11.69
CA GLU A 17 -0.99 -0.59 12.61
C GLU A 17 0.30 -1.35 12.24
N ARG A 18 0.46 -1.73 10.97
CA ARG A 18 1.61 -2.52 10.48
C ARG A 18 2.34 -1.82 9.36
N ILE A 19 3.58 -2.27 9.11
CA ILE A 19 4.38 -1.95 7.95
C ILE A 19 4.75 -3.24 7.22
N PHE A 20 5.08 -3.15 5.94
CA PHE A 20 5.52 -4.28 5.13
C PHE A 20 7.03 -4.20 4.89
N ASN A 21 7.76 -5.26 5.25
CA ASN A 21 9.20 -5.41 4.99
C ASN A 21 9.59 -6.78 4.42
N GLY A 22 8.66 -7.41 3.74
CA GLY A 22 8.65 -8.82 3.33
C GLY A 22 7.51 -9.58 3.99
N ASP A 23 7.12 -9.15 5.20
CA ASP A 23 5.93 -9.56 5.95
C ASP A 23 5.24 -8.34 6.56
N TRP A 24 3.95 -8.47 6.93
CA TRP A 24 3.24 -7.46 7.69
C TRP A 24 3.59 -7.53 9.17
N ILE A 25 4.33 -6.57 9.68
CA ILE A 25 4.80 -6.52 11.07
C ILE A 25 4.34 -5.25 11.78
N ARG A 26 4.26 -5.30 13.11
CA ARG A 26 4.12 -4.11 13.96
C ARG A 26 5.46 -3.41 14.04
N PRO A 27 5.55 -2.12 13.65
CA PRO A 27 6.80 -1.36 13.72
C PRO A 27 7.12 -0.92 15.15
N LEU A 28 8.37 -0.53 15.37
CA LEU A 28 8.85 0.00 16.65
C LEU A 28 8.48 1.47 16.86
N GLY A 29 8.25 2.22 15.78
CA GLY A 29 7.85 3.64 15.83
C GLY A 29 6.39 3.88 16.23
N GLY A 30 5.61 2.81 16.45
CA GLY A 30 4.20 2.92 16.85
C GLY A 30 3.24 2.99 15.67
N SER A 31 2.23 3.84 15.77
CA SER A 31 1.18 3.98 14.74
C SER A 31 0.70 5.43 14.60
N ASN A 32 0.07 5.72 13.47
CA ASN A 32 -0.48 7.04 13.18
C ASN A 32 -1.85 6.92 12.49
N SER A 33 -2.76 7.83 12.84
CA SER A 33 -4.08 7.90 12.21
C SER A 33 -4.00 8.57 10.85
N VAL A 34 -4.59 7.93 9.85
CA VAL A 34 -4.86 8.52 8.53
C VAL A 34 -6.22 9.19 8.59
N ARG A 35 -6.28 10.47 8.28
CA ARG A 35 -7.50 11.27 8.32
C ARG A 35 -7.91 11.73 6.94
N GLU A 36 -9.21 11.71 6.70
CA GLU A 36 -9.82 12.29 5.51
C GLU A 36 -9.75 13.83 5.60
N PRO A 37 -9.05 14.52 4.68
CA PRO A 37 -8.92 15.96 4.73
C PRO A 37 -10.25 16.73 4.65
N ALA A 38 -11.23 16.18 3.95
CA ALA A 38 -12.54 16.81 3.74
C ALA A 38 -13.40 16.85 5.00
N THR A 39 -13.33 15.81 5.84
CA THR A 39 -14.22 15.63 7.00
C THR A 39 -13.48 15.68 8.34
N GLY A 40 -12.18 15.39 8.36
CA GLY A 40 -11.38 15.19 9.57
C GLY A 40 -11.57 13.81 10.22
N GLU A 41 -12.42 12.96 9.67
CA GLU A 41 -12.66 11.62 10.18
C GLU A 41 -11.41 10.72 10.06
N VAL A 42 -11.23 9.81 11.00
CA VAL A 42 -10.17 8.78 10.91
C VAL A 42 -10.62 7.70 9.93
N LEU A 43 -9.87 7.53 8.86
CA LEU A 43 -10.09 6.47 7.88
C LEU A 43 -9.52 5.14 8.35
N THR A 44 -8.32 5.19 8.91
CA THR A 44 -7.58 4.02 9.34
C THR A 44 -6.40 4.40 10.23
N VAL A 45 -5.67 3.40 10.71
CA VAL A 45 -4.42 3.55 11.46
C VAL A 45 -3.32 2.78 10.77
N THR A 46 -2.22 3.45 10.44
CA THR A 46 -1.05 2.83 9.82
C THR A 46 0.09 2.66 10.82
N GLY A 47 0.95 1.68 10.58
CA GLY A 47 2.20 1.57 11.33
C GLY A 47 3.16 2.71 10.99
N LEU A 48 3.95 3.13 11.96
CA LEU A 48 4.97 4.17 11.83
C LEU A 48 6.34 3.57 12.07
N ALA A 49 7.15 3.48 11.00
CA ALA A 49 8.51 2.95 11.10
C ALA A 49 9.44 3.93 11.82
N ASP A 50 10.31 3.42 12.68
CA ASP A 50 11.45 4.16 13.20
C ASP A 50 12.74 3.85 12.42
N ALA A 51 13.88 4.39 12.86
CA ALA A 51 15.15 4.19 12.18
C ALA A 51 15.61 2.71 12.19
N ALA A 52 15.28 1.95 13.23
CA ALA A 52 15.62 0.53 13.33
C ALA A 52 14.77 -0.31 12.37
N ASP A 53 13.47 0.01 12.24
CA ASP A 53 12.58 -0.61 11.27
C ASP A 53 13.09 -0.41 9.83
N ILE A 54 13.53 0.81 9.50
CA ILE A 54 14.10 1.13 8.17
C ILE A 54 15.40 0.36 7.92
N ALA A 55 16.31 0.30 8.91
CA ALA A 55 17.54 -0.45 8.80
C ALA A 55 17.27 -1.95 8.58
N PHE A 56 16.31 -2.52 9.28
CA PHE A 56 15.90 -3.92 9.13
C PHE A 56 15.27 -4.19 7.77
N ALA A 57 14.39 -3.32 7.30
CA ALA A 57 13.78 -3.43 5.97
C ALA A 57 14.82 -3.37 4.85
N SER A 58 15.81 -2.47 4.98
CA SER A 58 16.94 -2.35 4.06
C SER A 58 17.79 -3.63 4.00
N LEU A 59 18.09 -4.24 5.17
CA LEU A 59 18.79 -5.52 5.24
C LEU A 59 18.00 -6.63 4.54
N ASN A 60 16.71 -6.73 4.76
CA ASN A 60 15.85 -7.72 4.11
C ASN A 60 15.83 -7.52 2.58
N ALA A 61 15.67 -6.30 2.12
CA ALA A 61 15.73 -5.97 0.70
C ALA A 61 17.07 -6.36 0.07
N SER A 62 18.17 -6.06 0.75
CA SER A 62 19.54 -6.41 0.29
C SER A 62 19.76 -7.91 0.19
N ARG A 63 19.16 -8.72 1.06
CA ARG A 63 19.26 -10.19 1.00
C ARG A 63 18.56 -10.79 -0.21
N VAL A 64 17.42 -10.25 -0.59
CA VAL A 64 16.61 -10.79 -1.71
C VAL A 64 17.01 -10.19 -3.06
N GLN A 65 17.65 -9.04 -3.05
CA GLN A 65 18.03 -8.30 -4.24
C GLN A 65 18.86 -9.12 -5.25
N PRO A 66 19.86 -9.93 -4.86
CA PRO A 66 20.62 -10.74 -5.82
C PRO A 66 19.75 -11.74 -6.58
N GLY A 67 18.78 -12.40 -5.90
CA GLY A 67 17.83 -13.30 -6.56
C GLY A 67 16.92 -12.56 -7.54
N TRP A 68 16.42 -11.39 -7.16
CA TRP A 68 15.65 -10.53 -8.04
C TRP A 68 16.46 -10.06 -9.26
N ALA A 69 17.71 -9.67 -9.06
CA ALA A 69 18.59 -9.22 -10.15
C ALA A 69 18.95 -10.34 -11.12
N ALA A 70 18.99 -11.60 -10.66
CA ALA A 70 19.27 -12.77 -11.47
C ALA A 70 18.08 -13.18 -12.36
N LEU A 71 16.86 -12.74 -12.04
CA LEU A 71 15.69 -12.98 -12.90
C LEU A 71 15.86 -12.29 -14.25
N GLY A 72 15.44 -12.97 -15.32
CA GLY A 72 15.38 -12.38 -16.64
C GLY A 72 14.45 -11.15 -16.71
N PRO A 73 14.72 -10.20 -17.62
CA PRO A 73 13.85 -9.00 -17.75
C PRO A 73 12.37 -9.33 -17.98
N ARG A 74 12.10 -10.41 -18.72
CA ARG A 74 10.73 -10.88 -18.99
C ARG A 74 10.03 -11.37 -17.73
N GLU A 75 10.73 -12.13 -16.87
CA GLU A 75 10.19 -12.64 -15.61
C GLU A 75 9.86 -11.50 -14.65
N ARG A 76 10.76 -10.52 -14.52
CA ARG A 76 10.50 -9.31 -13.72
C ARG A 76 9.32 -8.50 -14.25
N ALA A 77 9.26 -8.30 -15.57
CA ALA A 77 8.17 -7.59 -16.22
C ALA A 77 6.81 -8.29 -16.02
N GLU A 78 6.79 -9.61 -15.95
CA GLU A 78 5.55 -10.38 -15.72
C GLU A 78 4.94 -10.09 -14.35
N ILE A 79 5.77 -9.91 -13.31
CA ILE A 79 5.31 -9.55 -11.97
C ILE A 79 4.63 -8.17 -11.99
N PHE A 80 5.23 -7.18 -12.66
CA PHE A 80 4.64 -5.85 -12.80
C PHE A 80 3.35 -5.85 -13.62
N ARG A 81 3.27 -6.66 -14.69
CA ARG A 81 2.04 -6.80 -15.48
C ARG A 81 0.90 -7.40 -14.65
N LYS A 82 1.19 -8.39 -13.80
CA LYS A 82 0.20 -8.95 -12.86
C LYS A 82 -0.26 -7.90 -11.86
N ALA A 83 0.64 -7.12 -11.30
CA ALA A 83 0.30 -6.02 -10.40
C ALA A 83 -0.57 -4.97 -11.09
N ALA A 84 -0.21 -4.55 -12.31
CA ALA A 84 -1.00 -3.63 -13.11
C ALA A 84 -2.41 -4.18 -13.42
N ALA A 85 -2.52 -5.46 -13.76
CA ALA A 85 -3.80 -6.09 -14.01
C ALA A 85 -4.70 -6.10 -12.76
N LEU A 86 -4.13 -6.36 -11.58
CA LEU A 86 -4.84 -6.27 -10.31
C LEU A 86 -5.30 -4.84 -10.02
N ALA A 87 -4.43 -3.84 -10.20
CA ALA A 87 -4.80 -2.44 -10.03
C ALA A 87 -5.96 -2.03 -10.95
N GLN A 88 -5.93 -2.46 -12.21
CA GLN A 88 -7.02 -2.23 -13.17
C GLN A 88 -8.35 -2.86 -12.73
N GLN A 89 -8.32 -4.04 -12.13
CA GLN A 89 -9.54 -4.69 -11.60
C GLN A 89 -10.14 -3.92 -10.42
N HIS A 90 -9.33 -3.20 -9.66
CA HIS A 90 -9.70 -2.49 -8.45
C HIS A 90 -9.65 -0.95 -8.60
N VAL A 91 -9.70 -0.43 -9.83
CA VAL A 91 -9.60 1.03 -10.10
C VAL A 91 -10.55 1.85 -9.24
N ALA A 92 -11.83 1.49 -9.18
CA ALA A 92 -12.83 2.27 -8.47
C ALA A 92 -12.55 2.35 -6.97
N GLU A 93 -12.10 1.25 -6.38
CA GLU A 93 -11.75 1.16 -4.97
C GLU A 93 -10.47 1.94 -4.65
N LEU A 94 -9.40 1.71 -5.40
CA LEU A 94 -8.13 2.42 -5.24
C LEU A 94 -8.30 3.94 -5.45
N ALA A 95 -9.07 4.35 -6.46
CA ALA A 95 -9.38 5.75 -6.71
C ALA A 95 -10.13 6.40 -5.55
N LEU A 96 -11.06 5.67 -4.92
CA LEU A 96 -11.78 6.15 -3.75
C LEU A 96 -10.86 6.36 -2.55
N TYR A 97 -9.93 5.44 -2.30
CA TYR A 97 -8.91 5.62 -1.25
C TYR A 97 -8.02 6.83 -1.53
N ILE A 98 -7.51 6.97 -2.75
CA ILE A 98 -6.70 8.13 -3.15
C ILE A 98 -7.47 9.44 -2.90
N ALA A 99 -8.73 9.50 -3.33
CA ALA A 99 -9.57 10.68 -3.16
C ALA A 99 -9.78 11.01 -1.67
N ARG A 100 -10.09 10.01 -0.85
CA ARG A 100 -10.35 10.21 0.58
C ARG A 100 -9.10 10.56 1.38
N GLU A 101 -7.96 9.94 1.10
CA GLU A 101 -6.72 10.20 1.83
C GLU A 101 -6.06 11.52 1.43
N SER A 102 -6.13 11.90 0.16
CA SER A 102 -5.48 13.11 -0.35
C SER A 102 -6.40 14.34 -0.41
N GLY A 103 -7.70 14.16 -0.31
CA GLY A 103 -8.69 15.22 -0.55
C GLY A 103 -8.83 15.60 -2.02
N SER A 104 -8.35 14.76 -2.94
CA SER A 104 -8.46 14.98 -4.38
C SER A 104 -9.83 14.58 -4.94
N SER A 105 -10.09 14.92 -6.20
CA SER A 105 -11.29 14.43 -6.90
C SER A 105 -11.18 12.96 -7.23
N LEU A 106 -12.32 12.28 -7.32
CA LEU A 106 -12.37 10.86 -7.74
C LEU A 106 -11.80 10.67 -9.14
N PHE A 107 -12.04 11.61 -10.06
CA PHE A 107 -11.48 11.61 -11.42
C PHE A 107 -9.94 11.58 -11.40
N LYS A 108 -9.31 12.38 -10.52
CA LYS A 108 -7.84 12.36 -10.36
C LYS A 108 -7.38 11.00 -9.82
N GLY A 109 -8.08 10.45 -8.82
CA GLY A 109 -7.77 9.12 -8.28
C GLY A 109 -7.83 8.03 -9.35
N GLU A 110 -8.86 8.03 -10.19
CA GLU A 110 -8.97 7.07 -11.31
C GLU A 110 -7.84 7.22 -12.33
N HIS A 111 -7.42 8.45 -12.61
CA HIS A 111 -6.30 8.73 -13.51
C HIS A 111 -4.99 8.18 -12.92
N GLU A 112 -4.71 8.47 -11.66
CA GLU A 112 -3.49 8.00 -10.97
C GLU A 112 -3.37 6.45 -10.90
N VAL A 113 -4.48 5.75 -10.75
CA VAL A 113 -4.47 4.27 -10.76
C VAL A 113 -4.15 3.70 -12.14
N ARG A 114 -4.45 4.44 -13.22
CA ARG A 114 -4.27 3.98 -14.61
C ARG A 114 -2.90 4.29 -15.20
N GLU A 115 -2.17 5.25 -14.62
CA GLU A 115 -0.81 5.63 -15.03
C GLU A 115 0.26 4.73 -14.40
#